data_21c98e1b60279eb70d6bf0bbd201893f
#
_entry.id   21c98e1b60279eb70d6bf0bbd201893f
#
_cell.length_a   1.000
_cell.length_b   1.000
_cell.length_c   1.000
_cell.angle_alpha   90.00
_cell.angle_beta   90.00
_cell.angle_gamma   90.00
#
_symmetry.space_group_name_H-M   'P 1'
#
loop_
_entity.id
_entity.type
_entity.pdbx_description
1 polymer ?
#
loop_
_entity_poly.entity_id
_entity_poly.type
_entity_poly.pdbx_seq_one_letter_code
_entity_poly.pdbx_strand_id
1 'polypeptide(L)'
;MVNPLFIIEAEIHIPAQPLRTDKVSQGAQPVTALSRFPRFFVTGAAPCPYLPDRQERKIFTELSGQHAGELNDALGRIGFRRSQAVAYRPSCAGCTACVSVRVVAEEFRPNATQRKLLRRHADLEITACKPWATEEQYALLHRYLGARHPGGGMAQMDESDYADMVEQSPVSTYVIEYREPSPAPGIRGRLVGACITDQQVDGLSMIYSFFLPDDDSRPGMGNFIIMDHILRSRAAGLPYVYLGYWVKGSARMQYKTRFRPLEALGPSGWALVTDEDAVTGMPATIGQVA
;
A
#
# COMPACT_ATOMS: atom_id res chain seq x y z
N MET A 1 -37.01 -0.70 -17.42
CA MET A 1 -36.26 -1.95 -17.49
C MET A 1 -34.86 -1.63 -16.98
N VAL A 2 -34.58 -2.05 -15.76
CA VAL A 2 -33.32 -1.76 -15.05
C VAL A 2 -32.37 -2.89 -15.37
N ASN A 3 -31.25 -2.56 -16.00
CA ASN A 3 -30.22 -3.53 -16.40
C ASN A 3 -29.41 -3.94 -15.12
N PRO A 4 -29.27 -5.23 -14.79
CA PRO A 4 -28.54 -5.64 -13.61
C PRO A 4 -27.05 -5.37 -13.79
N LEU A 5 -26.47 -4.73 -12.79
CA LEU A 5 -25.04 -4.61 -12.59
C LEU A 5 -24.43 -6.02 -12.59
N PHE A 6 -23.61 -6.32 -13.59
CA PHE A 6 -22.71 -7.47 -13.56
C PHE A 6 -21.74 -7.29 -12.41
N ILE A 7 -22.00 -7.97 -11.33
CA ILE A 7 -21.01 -8.25 -10.29
C ILE A 7 -20.10 -9.30 -10.92
N ILE A 8 -18.89 -8.88 -11.32
CA ILE A 8 -17.85 -9.84 -11.67
C ILE A 8 -17.39 -10.44 -10.33
N GLU A 9 -17.94 -11.62 -10.03
CA GLU A 9 -17.38 -12.51 -9.02
C GLU A 9 -16.05 -13.06 -9.55
N ALA A 10 -15.00 -12.27 -9.41
CA ALA A 10 -13.67 -12.83 -9.42
C ALA A 10 -13.51 -13.55 -8.07
N GLU A 11 -13.64 -14.85 -8.06
CA GLU A 11 -13.29 -15.70 -6.91
C GLU A 11 -11.82 -15.43 -6.57
N ILE A 12 -11.60 -14.51 -5.63
CA ILE A 12 -10.34 -14.41 -4.94
C ILE A 12 -10.32 -15.57 -3.97
N HIS A 13 -9.78 -16.69 -4.41
CA HIS A 13 -9.48 -17.80 -3.52
C HIS A 13 -8.29 -17.37 -2.65
N ILE A 14 -8.59 -16.57 -1.62
CA ILE A 14 -7.68 -16.37 -0.48
C ILE A 14 -7.85 -17.67 0.32
N PRO A 15 -6.84 -18.55 0.39
CA PRO A 15 -6.97 -19.75 1.20
C PRO A 15 -7.19 -19.30 2.64
N ALA A 16 -8.41 -19.47 3.16
CA ALA A 16 -8.68 -19.35 4.57
C ALA A 16 -7.85 -20.45 5.25
N GLN A 17 -6.76 -20.09 5.91
CA GLN A 17 -6.10 -21.01 6.81
C GLN A 17 -7.08 -21.28 7.96
N PRO A 18 -7.45 -22.54 8.21
CA PRO A 18 -8.31 -22.84 9.33
C PRO A 18 -7.57 -22.50 10.62
N LEU A 19 -8.23 -21.76 11.50
CA LEU A 19 -7.81 -21.57 12.87
C LEU A 19 -7.54 -22.96 13.47
N ARG A 20 -6.27 -23.30 13.67
CA ARG A 20 -5.86 -24.49 14.38
C ARG A 20 -6.29 -24.33 15.84
N THR A 21 -7.34 -25.03 16.19
CA THR A 21 -7.66 -25.31 17.59
C THR A 21 -6.77 -26.45 18.06
N ASP A 22 -5.51 -26.16 18.36
CA ASP A 22 -4.64 -27.11 19.01
C ASP A 22 -5.04 -27.20 20.48
N LYS A 23 -5.49 -28.39 20.88
CA LYS A 23 -5.74 -28.76 22.26
C LYS A 23 -4.43 -28.55 23.05
N VAL A 24 -4.48 -27.67 24.03
CA VAL A 24 -3.42 -27.45 24.97
C VAL A 24 -3.19 -28.74 25.76
N SER A 25 -2.14 -29.48 25.42
CA SER A 25 -1.55 -30.48 26.32
C SER A 25 -0.60 -29.74 27.25
N GLN A 26 -0.92 -29.77 28.54
CA GLN A 26 -0.10 -29.25 29.64
C GLN A 26 1.21 -30.03 29.72
N GLY A 27 2.26 -29.46 29.13
CA GLY A 27 3.65 -29.81 29.40
C GLY A 27 4.39 -28.50 29.59
N ALA A 28 4.90 -28.24 30.82
CA ALA A 28 5.69 -27.04 31.09
C ALA A 28 6.91 -27.00 30.17
N GLN A 29 6.85 -26.18 29.14
CA GLN A 29 8.00 -25.86 28.31
C GLN A 29 8.87 -24.81 29.01
N PRO A 30 10.21 -24.94 28.95
CA PRO A 30 11.08 -23.96 29.58
C PRO A 30 10.88 -22.59 28.93
N VAL A 31 10.67 -21.58 29.77
CA VAL A 31 10.52 -20.15 29.38
C VAL A 31 11.90 -19.64 28.91
N THR A 32 12.30 -20.01 27.69
CA THR A 32 13.53 -19.54 27.02
C THR A 32 13.26 -19.00 25.65
N ALA A 33 12.04 -18.55 25.37
CA ALA A 33 11.80 -17.57 24.32
C ALA A 33 11.77 -16.19 24.97
N LEU A 34 12.93 -15.63 25.27
CA LEU A 34 13.07 -14.20 25.42
C LEU A 34 12.50 -13.60 24.13
N SER A 35 11.29 -13.04 24.21
CA SER A 35 10.75 -12.20 23.16
C SER A 35 11.81 -11.16 22.87
N ARG A 36 12.59 -11.34 21.82
CA ARG A 36 13.57 -10.33 21.40
C ARG A 36 12.74 -9.15 20.98
N PHE A 37 12.68 -8.14 21.82
CA PHE A 37 12.10 -6.86 21.41
C PHE A 37 12.75 -6.41 20.12
N PRO A 38 11.99 -5.93 19.13
CA PRO A 38 12.57 -5.47 17.87
C PRO A 38 13.57 -4.36 18.16
N ARG A 39 14.74 -4.45 17.56
CA ARG A 39 15.75 -3.40 17.65
C ARG A 39 15.42 -2.32 16.65
N PHE A 40 15.37 -1.09 17.10
CA PHE A 40 15.15 0.06 16.23
C PHE A 40 16.46 0.78 15.94
N PHE A 41 16.61 1.18 14.68
CA PHE A 41 17.74 1.92 14.17
C PHE A 41 17.25 3.23 13.57
N VAL A 42 18.15 4.22 13.48
CA VAL A 42 17.85 5.52 12.87
C VAL A 42 18.82 5.75 11.71
N THR A 43 18.32 6.18 10.56
CA THR A 43 19.16 6.50 9.42
C THR A 43 19.96 7.80 9.65
N GLY A 44 21.06 7.97 8.92
CA GLY A 44 21.68 9.27 8.75
C GLY A 44 20.70 10.30 8.19
N ALA A 45 21.03 11.58 8.32
CA ALA A 45 20.25 12.64 7.69
C ALA A 45 20.48 12.64 6.17
N ALA A 46 19.40 12.79 5.40
CA ALA A 46 19.42 12.91 3.94
C ALA A 46 18.44 14.00 3.48
N PRO A 47 18.60 14.58 2.28
CA PRO A 47 17.63 15.52 1.74
C PRO A 47 16.23 14.94 1.69
N CYS A 48 15.21 15.70 2.11
CA CYS A 48 13.84 15.26 2.08
C CYS A 48 13.32 15.19 0.61
N PRO A 49 12.77 14.06 0.14
CA PRO A 49 12.30 13.94 -1.23
C PRO A 49 10.98 14.67 -1.50
N TYR A 50 10.33 15.21 -0.46
CA TYR A 50 8.99 15.79 -0.55
C TYR A 50 8.94 17.29 -0.30
N LEU A 51 9.76 17.77 0.61
CA LEU A 51 9.77 19.17 1.04
C LEU A 51 11.17 19.75 0.80
N PRO A 52 11.29 20.89 0.08
CA PRO A 52 12.57 21.53 -0.16
C PRO A 52 13.19 21.97 1.17
N ASP A 53 14.50 22.06 1.20
CA ASP A 53 15.30 22.58 2.33
C ASP A 53 15.08 21.87 3.67
N ARG A 54 14.56 20.61 3.60
CA ARG A 54 14.37 19.75 4.77
C ARG A 54 15.29 18.55 4.70
N GLN A 55 15.63 18.05 5.90
CA GLN A 55 16.35 16.80 6.06
C GLN A 55 15.38 15.70 6.50
N GLU A 56 15.51 14.50 5.90
CA GLU A 56 14.77 13.34 6.38
C GLU A 56 15.65 12.46 7.26
N ARG A 57 15.01 11.84 8.23
CA ARG A 57 15.50 10.67 8.98
C ARG A 57 14.39 9.68 9.12
N LYS A 58 14.74 8.40 9.19
CA LYS A 58 13.80 7.31 9.39
C LYS A 58 14.23 6.47 10.59
N ILE A 59 13.29 6.12 11.43
CA ILE A 59 13.44 5.02 12.37
C ILE A 59 12.97 3.75 11.66
N PHE A 60 13.72 2.67 11.79
CA PHE A 60 13.38 1.40 11.16
C PHE A 60 13.77 0.20 12.04
N THR A 61 13.14 -0.93 11.75
CA THR A 61 13.48 -2.23 12.35
C THR A 61 13.42 -3.31 11.29
N GLU A 62 14.19 -4.37 11.46
CA GLU A 62 14.16 -5.52 10.59
C GLU A 62 12.93 -6.39 10.86
N LEU A 63 12.32 -6.87 9.79
CA LEU A 63 11.27 -7.86 9.80
C LEU A 63 11.91 -9.21 9.46
N SER A 64 12.01 -10.10 10.43
CA SER A 64 12.65 -11.40 10.23
C SER A 64 12.01 -12.50 11.10
N GLY A 65 12.18 -13.75 10.65
CA GLY A 65 11.68 -14.92 11.36
C GLY A 65 10.18 -15.12 11.25
N GLN A 66 9.67 -16.09 11.99
CA GLN A 66 8.27 -16.55 11.90
C GLN A 66 7.22 -15.52 12.34
N HIS A 67 7.60 -14.50 13.10
CA HIS A 67 6.71 -13.45 13.60
C HIS A 67 6.82 -12.14 12.80
N ALA A 68 7.49 -12.14 11.66
CA ALA A 68 7.66 -10.93 10.84
C ALA A 68 6.31 -10.32 10.41
N GLY A 69 5.32 -11.15 10.07
CA GLY A 69 3.98 -10.69 9.70
C GLY A 69 3.26 -10.00 10.87
N GLU A 70 3.25 -10.64 12.04
CA GLU A 70 2.62 -10.08 13.27
C GLU A 70 3.29 -8.75 13.66
N LEU A 71 4.61 -8.69 13.57
CA LEU A 71 5.36 -7.47 13.85
C LEU A 71 5.02 -6.38 12.83
N ASN A 72 4.96 -6.71 11.53
CA ASN A 72 4.57 -5.75 10.50
C ASN A 72 3.16 -5.21 10.71
N ASP A 73 2.20 -6.06 11.09
CA ASP A 73 0.83 -5.66 11.41
C ASP A 73 0.78 -4.71 12.59
N ALA A 74 1.49 -5.04 13.69
CA ALA A 74 1.55 -4.19 14.87
C ALA A 74 2.18 -2.82 14.56
N LEU A 75 3.29 -2.81 13.81
CA LEU A 75 3.99 -1.60 13.41
C LEU A 75 3.17 -0.77 12.40
N GLY A 76 2.45 -1.42 11.49
CA GLY A 76 1.56 -0.74 10.53
C GLY A 76 0.48 0.09 11.21
N ARG A 77 -0.09 -0.43 12.31
CA ARG A 77 -1.11 0.28 13.12
C ARG A 77 -0.58 1.54 13.80
N ILE A 78 0.71 1.60 14.08
CA ILE A 78 1.37 2.79 14.65
C ILE A 78 2.16 3.59 13.61
N GLY A 79 1.83 3.40 12.33
CA GLY A 79 2.27 4.25 11.24
C GLY A 79 3.58 3.86 10.57
N PHE A 80 4.15 2.70 10.88
CA PHE A 80 5.27 2.18 10.09
C PHE A 80 4.78 1.66 8.73
N ARG A 81 5.70 1.67 7.76
CA ARG A 81 5.50 1.15 6.40
C ARG A 81 6.62 0.17 6.09
N ARG A 82 6.33 -0.84 5.29
CA ARG A 82 7.34 -1.81 4.88
C ARG A 82 8.08 -1.35 3.63
N SER A 83 9.36 -1.67 3.57
CA SER A 83 10.19 -1.65 2.38
C SER A 83 11.12 -2.87 2.44
N GLN A 84 10.98 -3.81 1.51
CA GLN A 84 11.70 -5.09 1.54
C GLN A 84 11.56 -5.78 2.92
N ALA A 85 12.66 -6.10 3.57
CA ALA A 85 12.69 -6.77 4.87
C ALA A 85 12.72 -5.80 6.07
N VAL A 86 12.34 -4.53 5.91
CA VAL A 86 12.33 -3.57 7.01
C VAL A 86 10.99 -2.85 7.13
N ALA A 87 10.58 -2.54 8.37
CA ALA A 87 9.52 -1.60 8.65
C ALA A 87 10.14 -0.26 9.08
N TYR A 88 9.67 0.84 8.53
CA TYR A 88 10.22 2.17 8.79
C TYR A 88 9.13 3.23 9.00
N ARG A 89 9.50 4.30 9.69
CA ARG A 89 8.68 5.51 9.86
C ARG A 89 9.57 6.76 9.82
N PRO A 90 9.13 7.87 9.20
CA PRO A 90 9.82 9.15 9.29
C PRO A 90 9.99 9.60 10.75
N SER A 91 11.19 10.08 11.07
CA SER A 91 11.56 10.57 12.41
C SER A 91 12.45 11.81 12.28
N CYS A 92 11.96 12.82 11.56
CA CYS A 92 12.67 14.04 11.22
C CYS A 92 12.59 15.04 12.37
N ALA A 93 13.73 15.67 12.72
CA ALA A 93 13.75 16.72 13.75
C ALA A 93 12.86 17.91 13.33
N GLY A 94 11.94 18.32 14.21
CA GLY A 94 11.06 19.46 13.97
C GLY A 94 10.10 19.34 12.78
N CYS A 95 9.80 18.11 12.31
CA CYS A 95 8.89 17.89 11.20
C CYS A 95 7.94 16.72 11.43
N THR A 96 6.63 16.98 11.27
CA THR A 96 5.54 16.00 11.38
C THR A 96 4.69 15.92 10.12
N ALA A 97 5.23 16.34 8.97
CA ALA A 97 4.49 16.44 7.72
C ALA A 97 4.07 15.09 7.11
N CYS A 98 4.83 14.01 7.39
CA CYS A 98 4.55 12.67 6.89
C CYS A 98 3.54 11.97 7.80
N VAL A 99 2.29 11.89 7.36
CA VAL A 99 1.19 11.28 8.11
C VAL A 99 0.78 9.97 7.43
N SER A 100 0.76 8.86 8.18
CA SER A 100 0.24 7.59 7.65
C SER A 100 -1.26 7.71 7.45
N VAL A 101 -1.76 7.27 6.27
CA VAL A 101 -3.19 7.33 5.95
C VAL A 101 -3.72 6.00 5.46
N ARG A 102 -5.00 5.73 5.76
CA ARG A 102 -5.74 4.55 5.30
C ARG A 102 -7.18 4.91 4.95
N VAL A 103 -7.73 4.22 3.97
CA VAL A 103 -9.15 4.35 3.59
C VAL A 103 -9.96 3.33 4.37
N VAL A 104 -11.14 3.75 4.88
CA VAL A 104 -12.13 2.84 5.45
C VAL A 104 -12.89 2.18 4.30
N ALA A 105 -12.54 0.93 3.99
CA ALA A 105 -12.96 0.25 2.76
C ALA A 105 -14.48 -0.04 2.74
N GLU A 106 -15.06 -0.42 3.88
CA GLU A 106 -16.48 -0.74 4.00
C GLU A 106 -17.38 0.47 3.69
N GLU A 107 -16.96 1.64 4.18
CA GLU A 107 -17.72 2.87 4.03
C GLU A 107 -17.43 3.62 2.72
N PHE A 108 -16.42 3.20 1.96
CA PHE A 108 -16.06 3.88 0.71
C PHE A 108 -17.22 3.85 -0.29
N ARG A 109 -17.55 5.04 -0.80
CA ARG A 109 -18.56 5.21 -1.87
C ARG A 109 -17.94 6.03 -3.00
N PRO A 110 -17.70 5.43 -4.17
CA PRO A 110 -17.10 6.14 -5.28
C PRO A 110 -18.01 7.28 -5.77
N ASN A 111 -17.43 8.46 -5.96
CA ASN A 111 -18.12 9.61 -6.55
C ASN A 111 -18.34 9.41 -8.07
N ALA A 112 -18.99 10.37 -8.73
CA ALA A 112 -19.31 10.26 -10.16
C ALA A 112 -18.07 10.07 -11.04
N THR A 113 -17.01 10.82 -10.78
CA THR A 113 -15.74 10.71 -11.51
C THR A 113 -15.07 9.36 -11.29
N GLN A 114 -15.05 8.89 -10.05
CA GLN A 114 -14.50 7.59 -9.68
C GLN A 114 -15.30 6.44 -10.32
N ARG A 115 -16.64 6.51 -10.30
CA ARG A 115 -17.49 5.53 -11.00
C ARG A 115 -17.24 5.51 -12.52
N LYS A 116 -17.04 6.68 -13.15
CA LYS A 116 -16.68 6.76 -14.57
C LYS A 116 -15.34 6.06 -14.83
N LEU A 117 -14.37 6.26 -13.94
CA LEU A 117 -13.05 5.64 -14.04
C LEU A 117 -13.11 4.12 -13.86
N LEU A 118 -13.87 3.64 -12.88
CA LEU A 118 -14.10 2.19 -12.70
C LEU A 118 -14.70 1.55 -13.94
N ARG A 119 -15.73 2.17 -14.56
CA ARG A 119 -16.33 1.65 -15.80
C ARG A 119 -15.37 1.66 -16.98
N ARG A 120 -14.49 2.66 -17.07
CA ARG A 120 -13.50 2.78 -18.17
C ARG A 120 -12.49 1.62 -18.17
N HIS A 121 -12.16 1.12 -17.00
CA HIS A 121 -11.18 0.06 -16.81
C HIS A 121 -11.81 -1.29 -16.44
N ALA A 122 -13.13 -1.43 -16.63
CA ALA A 122 -13.86 -2.66 -16.27
C ALA A 122 -13.51 -3.87 -17.16
N ASP A 123 -12.85 -3.63 -18.27
CA ASP A 123 -12.36 -4.65 -19.20
C ASP A 123 -11.03 -5.28 -18.78
N LEU A 124 -10.33 -4.69 -17.81
CA LEU A 124 -9.03 -5.19 -17.39
C LEU A 124 -9.13 -6.54 -16.67
N GLU A 125 -8.27 -7.45 -17.05
CA GLU A 125 -8.03 -8.70 -16.32
C GLU A 125 -7.10 -8.41 -15.14
N ILE A 126 -7.59 -8.66 -13.91
CA ILE A 126 -6.85 -8.31 -12.70
C ILE A 126 -6.57 -9.56 -11.89
N THR A 127 -5.29 -9.86 -11.70
CA THR A 127 -4.83 -11.09 -11.04
C THR A 127 -3.90 -10.78 -9.88
N ALA A 128 -4.14 -11.44 -8.74
CA ALA A 128 -3.20 -11.47 -7.63
C ALA A 128 -2.18 -12.59 -7.87
N CYS A 129 -0.94 -12.20 -8.10
CA CYS A 129 0.17 -13.12 -8.35
C CYS A 129 1.03 -13.28 -7.09
N LYS A 130 1.76 -14.39 -6.99
CA LYS A 130 2.84 -14.54 -6.01
C LYS A 130 3.89 -13.42 -6.23
N PRO A 131 4.64 -13.04 -5.20
CA PRO A 131 5.65 -11.99 -5.31
C PRO A 131 6.90 -12.48 -6.05
N TRP A 132 6.76 -12.66 -7.36
CA TRP A 132 7.84 -13.03 -8.27
C TRP A 132 8.05 -11.89 -9.25
N ALA A 133 9.28 -11.46 -9.39
CA ALA A 133 9.66 -10.47 -10.38
C ALA A 133 9.65 -11.07 -11.79
N THR A 134 9.18 -10.29 -12.75
CA THR A 134 9.22 -10.67 -14.17
C THR A 134 9.83 -9.55 -15.00
N GLU A 135 10.45 -9.90 -16.13
CA GLU A 135 10.98 -8.91 -17.08
C GLU A 135 9.93 -7.90 -17.53
N GLU A 136 8.67 -8.36 -17.75
CA GLU A 136 7.58 -7.49 -18.17
C GLU A 136 7.20 -6.48 -17.08
N GLN A 137 7.17 -6.90 -15.81
CA GLN A 137 6.94 -6.01 -14.68
C GLN A 137 8.08 -4.99 -14.54
N TYR A 138 9.33 -5.44 -14.66
CA TYR A 138 10.48 -4.54 -14.58
C TYR A 138 10.48 -3.52 -15.73
N ALA A 139 10.22 -3.94 -16.96
CA ALA A 139 10.12 -3.04 -18.11
C ALA A 139 9.04 -1.97 -17.90
N LEU A 140 7.88 -2.37 -17.34
CA LEU A 140 6.81 -1.44 -17.00
C LEU A 140 7.24 -0.45 -15.90
N LEU A 141 7.89 -0.94 -14.83
CA LEU A 141 8.41 -0.11 -13.75
C LEU A 141 9.45 0.89 -14.26
N HIS A 142 10.42 0.43 -15.04
CA HIS A 142 11.47 1.29 -15.59
C HIS A 142 10.90 2.43 -16.44
N ARG A 143 9.92 2.12 -17.30
CA ARG A 143 9.20 3.12 -18.10
C ARG A 143 8.43 4.11 -17.21
N TYR A 144 7.76 3.63 -16.16
CA TYR A 144 7.04 4.45 -15.20
C TYR A 144 7.98 5.40 -14.45
N LEU A 145 9.12 4.89 -13.96
CA LEU A 145 10.10 5.68 -13.23
C LEU A 145 10.70 6.79 -14.11
N GLY A 146 11.06 6.46 -15.33
CA GLY A 146 11.61 7.41 -16.28
C GLY A 146 10.66 8.59 -16.57
N ALA A 147 9.34 8.29 -16.68
CA ALA A 147 8.35 9.31 -16.98
C ALA A 147 7.89 10.12 -15.74
N ARG A 148 7.77 9.47 -14.57
CA ARG A 148 7.15 10.09 -13.38
C ARG A 148 8.13 10.54 -12.32
N HIS A 149 9.32 9.95 -12.29
CA HIS A 149 10.33 10.18 -11.25
C HIS A 149 11.74 10.31 -11.82
N PRO A 150 11.96 11.13 -12.89
CA PRO A 150 13.28 11.31 -13.45
C PRO A 150 14.22 11.85 -12.37
N GLY A 151 15.36 11.20 -12.15
CA GLY A 151 16.32 11.55 -11.11
C GLY A 151 15.94 11.17 -9.68
N GLY A 152 14.83 10.46 -9.46
CA GLY A 152 14.49 9.88 -8.15
C GLY A 152 15.42 8.72 -7.77
N GLY A 153 15.53 8.42 -6.47
CA GLY A 153 16.42 7.36 -5.97
C GLY A 153 16.18 5.97 -6.56
N MET A 154 14.97 5.70 -7.07
CA MET A 154 14.64 4.45 -7.76
C MET A 154 14.90 4.50 -9.27
N ALA A 155 15.26 5.65 -9.85
CA ALA A 155 15.46 5.78 -11.31
C ALA A 155 16.66 4.97 -11.83
N GLN A 156 17.56 4.56 -10.94
CA GLN A 156 18.74 3.76 -11.25
C GLN A 156 18.56 2.29 -10.86
N MET A 157 17.37 1.88 -10.43
CA MET A 157 17.03 0.51 -10.05
C MET A 157 17.20 -0.42 -11.25
N ASP A 158 17.99 -1.47 -11.08
CA ASP A 158 18.15 -2.52 -12.07
C ASP A 158 17.17 -3.70 -11.84
N GLU A 159 17.24 -4.74 -12.67
CA GLU A 159 16.38 -5.92 -12.55
C GLU A 159 16.56 -6.67 -11.22
N SER A 160 17.80 -6.73 -10.71
CA SER A 160 18.12 -7.37 -9.43
C SER A 160 17.51 -6.59 -8.27
N ASP A 161 17.62 -5.26 -8.30
CA ASP A 161 17.00 -4.39 -7.30
C ASP A 161 15.47 -4.55 -7.27
N TYR A 162 14.87 -4.69 -8.47
CA TYR A 162 13.43 -4.94 -8.59
C TYR A 162 13.06 -6.31 -8.05
N ALA A 163 13.82 -7.35 -8.38
CA ALA A 163 13.61 -8.69 -7.86
C ALA A 163 13.70 -8.68 -6.32
N ASP A 164 14.71 -8.05 -5.75
CA ASP A 164 14.86 -7.89 -4.31
C ASP A 164 13.66 -7.15 -3.69
N MET A 165 13.16 -6.11 -4.35
CA MET A 165 12.00 -5.35 -3.87
C MET A 165 10.72 -6.20 -3.81
N VAL A 166 10.54 -7.12 -4.77
CA VAL A 166 9.34 -7.97 -4.88
C VAL A 166 9.47 -9.23 -4.05
N GLU A 167 10.60 -9.94 -4.15
CA GLU A 167 10.77 -11.32 -3.67
C GLU A 167 11.26 -11.40 -2.23
N GLN A 168 12.07 -10.41 -1.78
CA GLN A 168 12.57 -10.37 -0.41
C GLN A 168 11.54 -9.82 0.57
N SER A 169 10.35 -10.40 0.59
CA SER A 169 9.30 -10.02 1.52
C SER A 169 9.15 -11.06 2.63
N PRO A 170 9.35 -10.69 3.90
CA PRO A 170 9.14 -11.59 5.04
C PRO A 170 7.68 -11.68 5.49
N VAL A 171 6.75 -11.06 4.74
CA VAL A 171 5.31 -10.98 5.07
C VAL A 171 4.47 -11.47 3.90
N SER A 172 3.15 -11.57 4.09
CA SER A 172 2.22 -11.97 3.04
C SER A 172 2.13 -10.87 1.97
N THR A 173 2.85 -11.04 0.87
CA THR A 173 2.94 -10.09 -0.25
C THR A 173 2.40 -10.70 -1.52
N TYR A 174 1.76 -9.89 -2.33
CA TYR A 174 1.25 -10.20 -3.67
C TYR A 174 1.66 -9.11 -4.65
N VAL A 175 1.79 -9.47 -5.92
CA VAL A 175 1.81 -8.50 -7.03
C VAL A 175 0.44 -8.56 -7.71
N ILE A 176 -0.33 -7.47 -7.62
CA ILE A 176 -1.60 -7.34 -8.33
C ILE A 176 -1.27 -6.82 -9.72
N GLU A 177 -1.51 -7.65 -10.74
CA GLU A 177 -1.30 -7.29 -12.15
C GLU A 177 -2.61 -6.84 -12.80
N TYR A 178 -2.52 -5.81 -13.60
CA TYR A 178 -3.62 -5.25 -14.40
C TYR A 178 -3.26 -5.41 -15.87
N ARG A 179 -4.02 -6.24 -16.58
CA ARG A 179 -3.75 -6.58 -17.99
C ARG A 179 -4.91 -6.20 -18.88
N GLU A 180 -4.62 -5.84 -20.10
CA GLU A 180 -5.63 -5.77 -21.14
C GLU A 180 -6.24 -7.17 -21.37
N PRO A 181 -7.46 -7.24 -21.92
CA PRO A 181 -8.06 -8.52 -22.27
C PRO A 181 -7.12 -9.36 -23.16
N SER A 182 -7.12 -10.66 -22.93
CA SER A 182 -6.34 -11.59 -23.74
C SER A 182 -6.72 -11.47 -25.21
N PRO A 183 -5.75 -11.29 -26.12
CA PRO A 183 -6.03 -11.18 -27.57
C PRO A 183 -6.42 -12.53 -28.20
N ALA A 184 -6.05 -13.66 -27.58
CA ALA A 184 -6.36 -15.01 -28.02
C ALA A 184 -6.15 -16.03 -26.89
N PRO A 185 -6.79 -17.22 -26.95
CA PRO A 185 -6.58 -18.28 -25.97
C PRO A 185 -5.10 -18.61 -25.76
N GLY A 186 -4.65 -18.63 -24.51
CA GLY A 186 -3.26 -18.94 -24.16
C GLY A 186 -2.27 -17.78 -24.28
N ILE A 187 -2.71 -16.61 -24.76
CA ILE A 187 -1.88 -15.40 -24.84
C ILE A 187 -2.33 -14.44 -23.74
N ARG A 188 -1.42 -14.03 -22.87
CA ARG A 188 -1.70 -13.00 -21.84
C ARG A 188 -1.85 -11.62 -22.50
N GLY A 189 -2.82 -10.85 -22.04
CA GLY A 189 -2.95 -9.45 -22.43
C GLY A 189 -1.76 -8.61 -21.94
N ARG A 190 -1.55 -7.45 -22.58
CA ARG A 190 -0.48 -6.51 -22.23
C ARG A 190 -0.60 -6.06 -20.77
N LEU A 191 0.49 -6.09 -20.03
CA LEU A 191 0.55 -5.54 -18.67
C LEU A 191 0.51 -4.01 -18.74
N VAL A 192 -0.50 -3.41 -18.12
CA VAL A 192 -0.71 -1.96 -18.10
C VAL A 192 -0.56 -1.33 -16.73
N GLY A 193 -0.52 -2.14 -15.69
CA GLY A 193 -0.29 -1.70 -14.31
C GLY A 193 0.06 -2.86 -13.39
N ALA A 194 0.76 -2.56 -12.31
CA ALA A 194 1.02 -3.50 -11.23
C ALA A 194 1.08 -2.78 -9.89
N CYS A 195 0.80 -3.51 -8.82
CA CYS A 195 0.93 -3.02 -7.45
C CYS A 195 1.48 -4.11 -6.55
N ILE A 196 2.60 -3.83 -5.88
CA ILE A 196 3.11 -4.65 -4.79
C ILE A 196 2.26 -4.33 -3.57
N THR A 197 1.63 -5.36 -3.00
CA THR A 197 0.61 -5.23 -1.95
C THR A 197 0.86 -6.23 -0.86
N ASP A 198 0.91 -5.78 0.39
CA ASP A 198 0.93 -6.66 1.54
C ASP A 198 -0.49 -6.88 2.07
N GLN A 199 -0.78 -8.12 2.40
CA GLN A 199 -1.98 -8.46 3.17
C GLN A 199 -1.64 -8.36 4.65
N GLN A 200 -2.34 -7.49 5.35
CA GLN A 200 -2.30 -7.34 6.79
C GLN A 200 -3.56 -7.95 7.41
N VAL A 201 -3.55 -8.17 8.71
CA VAL A 201 -4.70 -8.76 9.42
C VAL A 201 -5.97 -7.90 9.32
N ASP A 202 -5.83 -6.59 9.13
CA ASP A 202 -6.94 -5.63 9.08
C ASP A 202 -7.01 -4.85 7.77
N GLY A 203 -6.25 -5.23 6.73
CA GLY A 203 -6.32 -4.48 5.48
C GLY A 203 -5.30 -4.88 4.43
N LEU A 204 -5.38 -4.21 3.31
CA LEU A 204 -4.38 -4.27 2.26
C LEU A 204 -3.46 -3.04 2.37
N SER A 205 -2.16 -3.27 2.29
CA SER A 205 -1.15 -2.21 2.32
C SER A 205 -0.51 -2.07 0.94
N MET A 206 -0.79 -0.98 0.25
CA MET A 206 -0.20 -0.68 -1.05
C MET A 206 1.24 -0.22 -0.85
N ILE A 207 2.21 -1.06 -1.22
CA ILE A 207 3.64 -0.78 -1.04
C ILE A 207 4.13 0.11 -2.17
N TYR A 208 3.94 -0.33 -3.41
CA TYR A 208 4.33 0.43 -4.59
C TYR A 208 3.45 0.08 -5.79
N SER A 209 2.95 1.08 -6.50
CA SER A 209 2.16 0.90 -7.71
C SER A 209 2.81 1.62 -8.88
N PHE A 210 2.83 0.97 -10.03
CA PHE A 210 3.35 1.52 -11.28
C PHE A 210 2.46 1.09 -12.45
N PHE A 211 2.43 1.90 -13.48
CA PHE A 211 1.53 1.71 -14.61
C PHE A 211 2.07 2.43 -15.84
N LEU A 212 1.53 2.15 -17.01
CA LEU A 212 1.91 2.84 -18.25
C LEU A 212 1.64 4.34 -18.13
N PRO A 213 2.67 5.19 -18.15
CA PRO A 213 2.53 6.62 -17.88
C PRO A 213 1.92 7.40 -19.05
N ASP A 214 2.12 6.91 -20.28
CA ASP A 214 1.83 7.61 -21.53
C ASP A 214 0.71 6.95 -22.33
N ASP A 215 -0.14 6.16 -21.66
CA ASP A 215 -1.24 5.46 -22.30
C ASP A 215 -2.52 6.29 -22.19
N ASP A 216 -2.81 7.09 -23.22
CA ASP A 216 -4.02 7.91 -23.30
C ASP A 216 -5.31 7.06 -23.34
N SER A 217 -5.21 5.77 -23.69
CA SER A 217 -6.34 4.85 -23.63
C SER A 217 -6.72 4.46 -22.20
N ARG A 218 -5.76 4.56 -21.26
CA ARG A 218 -5.89 4.16 -19.86
C ARG A 218 -5.66 5.30 -18.87
N PRO A 219 -6.29 6.46 -19.03
CA PRO A 219 -6.06 7.59 -18.14
C PRO A 219 -6.53 7.29 -16.73
N GLY A 220 -5.77 7.76 -15.74
CA GLY A 220 -6.13 7.64 -14.32
C GLY A 220 -5.87 6.28 -13.67
N MET A 221 -5.01 5.44 -14.28
CA MET A 221 -4.66 4.11 -13.77
C MET A 221 -4.27 4.11 -12.29
N GLY A 222 -3.46 5.05 -11.83
CA GLY A 222 -3.08 5.10 -10.41
C GLY A 222 -4.28 5.26 -9.47
N ASN A 223 -5.27 6.07 -9.84
CA ASN A 223 -6.51 6.19 -9.06
C ASN A 223 -7.38 4.93 -9.17
N PHE A 224 -7.41 4.29 -10.33
CA PHE A 224 -8.13 3.04 -10.54
C PHE A 224 -7.54 1.91 -9.67
N ILE A 225 -6.21 1.75 -9.65
CA ILE A 225 -5.51 0.78 -8.81
C ILE A 225 -5.89 0.95 -7.34
N ILE A 226 -5.93 2.18 -6.83
CA ILE A 226 -6.34 2.44 -5.43
C ILE A 226 -7.80 2.01 -5.20
N MET A 227 -8.71 2.36 -6.11
CA MET A 227 -10.12 1.99 -5.98
C MET A 227 -10.32 0.47 -6.06
N ASP A 228 -9.60 -0.21 -6.93
CA ASP A 228 -9.61 -1.67 -7.00
C ASP A 228 -9.18 -2.30 -5.66
N HIS A 229 -8.10 -1.80 -5.04
CA HIS A 229 -7.67 -2.27 -3.72
C HIS A 229 -8.74 -2.03 -2.65
N ILE A 230 -9.44 -0.89 -2.68
CA ILE A 230 -10.53 -0.61 -1.73
C ILE A 230 -11.69 -1.59 -1.93
N LEU A 231 -12.08 -1.85 -3.18
CA LEU A 231 -13.15 -2.81 -3.49
C LEU A 231 -12.76 -4.24 -3.12
N ARG A 232 -11.52 -4.65 -3.35
CA ARG A 232 -10.98 -5.95 -2.94
C ARG A 232 -10.94 -6.10 -1.44
N SER A 233 -10.43 -5.09 -0.72
CA SER A 233 -10.38 -5.09 0.74
C SER A 233 -11.79 -5.28 1.32
N ARG A 234 -12.76 -4.52 0.81
CA ARG A 234 -14.17 -4.67 1.21
C ARG A 234 -14.73 -6.06 0.89
N ALA A 235 -14.47 -6.59 -0.31
CA ALA A 235 -14.94 -7.92 -0.69
C ALA A 235 -14.34 -9.04 0.19
N ALA A 236 -13.12 -8.86 0.67
CA ALA A 236 -12.44 -9.77 1.60
C ALA A 236 -12.82 -9.54 3.08
N GLY A 237 -13.75 -8.62 3.38
CA GLY A 237 -14.12 -8.27 4.77
C GLY A 237 -13.01 -7.56 5.54
N LEU A 238 -12.02 -6.99 4.86
CA LEU A 238 -10.93 -6.24 5.47
C LEU A 238 -11.31 -4.76 5.57
N PRO A 239 -11.23 -4.15 6.78
CA PRO A 239 -11.74 -2.79 6.98
C PRO A 239 -10.92 -1.69 6.30
N TYR A 240 -9.62 -1.92 6.01
CA TYR A 240 -8.75 -0.83 5.60
C TYR A 240 -7.94 -1.09 4.32
N VAL A 241 -7.61 0.02 3.64
CA VAL A 241 -6.53 0.07 2.64
C VAL A 241 -5.53 1.15 3.05
N TYR A 242 -4.31 0.73 3.34
CA TYR A 242 -3.21 1.61 3.73
C TYR A 242 -2.54 2.19 2.49
N LEU A 243 -2.58 3.53 2.34
CA LEU A 243 -2.03 4.24 1.19
C LEU A 243 -0.60 4.78 1.40
N GLY A 244 0.03 4.48 2.54
CA GLY A 244 1.33 5.03 2.90
C GLY A 244 1.23 6.44 3.47
N TYR A 245 2.31 7.20 3.35
CA TYR A 245 2.34 8.55 3.88
C TYR A 245 1.63 9.55 2.96
N TRP A 246 0.79 10.35 3.53
CA TRP A 246 0.37 11.63 2.98
C TRP A 246 1.32 12.70 3.55
N VAL A 247 1.96 13.45 2.68
CA VAL A 247 2.93 14.46 3.11
C VAL A 247 2.31 15.84 2.95
N LYS A 248 2.09 16.47 4.08
CA LYS A 248 1.57 17.82 4.16
C LYS A 248 2.49 18.78 3.41
N GLY A 249 1.90 19.64 2.56
CA GLY A 249 2.66 20.59 1.74
C GLY A 249 3.24 20.00 0.46
N SER A 250 3.07 18.69 0.20
CA SER A 250 3.49 18.06 -1.04
C SER A 250 2.31 17.86 -2.00
N ALA A 251 2.28 18.62 -3.10
CA ALA A 251 1.27 18.46 -4.14
C ALA A 251 1.23 17.05 -4.74
N ARG A 252 2.39 16.35 -4.78
CA ARG A 252 2.52 14.98 -5.29
C ARG A 252 1.74 13.97 -4.47
N MET A 253 1.43 14.25 -3.18
CA MET A 253 0.74 13.33 -2.28
C MET A 253 -0.72 13.68 -2.05
N GLN A 254 -1.19 14.84 -2.56
CA GLN A 254 -2.54 15.35 -2.32
C GLN A 254 -3.65 14.45 -2.87
N TYR A 255 -3.39 13.67 -3.91
CA TYR A 255 -4.40 12.76 -4.51
C TYR A 255 -4.98 11.76 -3.51
N LYS A 256 -4.24 11.39 -2.45
CA LYS A 256 -4.68 10.43 -1.42
C LYS A 256 -5.92 10.92 -0.66
N THR A 257 -6.09 12.22 -0.49
CA THR A 257 -7.24 12.79 0.21
C THR A 257 -8.57 12.69 -0.55
N ARG A 258 -8.53 12.21 -1.80
CA ARG A 258 -9.73 12.01 -2.63
C ARG A 258 -10.46 10.70 -2.38
N PHE A 259 -9.86 9.79 -1.62
CA PHE A 259 -10.44 8.49 -1.29
C PHE A 259 -11.03 8.55 0.12
N ARG A 260 -12.37 8.74 0.22
CA ARG A 260 -13.08 8.96 1.47
C ARG A 260 -14.04 7.82 1.79
N PRO A 261 -14.22 7.45 3.07
CA PRO A 261 -13.59 8.03 4.27
C PRO A 261 -12.10 7.69 4.36
N LEU A 262 -11.29 8.68 4.70
CA LEU A 262 -9.84 8.57 4.89
C LEU A 262 -9.53 8.82 6.36
N GLU A 263 -8.76 7.95 6.97
CA GLU A 263 -8.19 8.16 8.30
C GLU A 263 -6.72 8.54 8.21
N ALA A 264 -6.29 9.40 9.10
CA ALA A 264 -4.91 9.81 9.31
C ALA A 264 -4.46 9.47 10.73
N LEU A 265 -3.23 9.02 10.86
CA LEU A 265 -2.64 8.69 12.15
C LEU A 265 -2.09 9.96 12.82
N GLY A 266 -2.80 10.46 13.81
CA GLY A 266 -2.36 11.53 14.69
C GLY A 266 -1.77 11.03 16.02
N PRO A 267 -1.34 11.93 16.90
CA PRO A 267 -0.84 11.56 18.22
C PRO A 267 -1.86 10.83 19.10
N SER A 268 -3.16 11.08 18.90
CA SER A 268 -4.26 10.42 19.62
C SER A 268 -4.74 9.13 18.94
N GLY A 269 -4.10 8.69 17.87
CA GLY A 269 -4.48 7.52 17.07
C GLY A 269 -5.05 7.88 15.70
N TRP A 270 -5.75 6.92 15.10
CA TRP A 270 -6.40 7.08 13.80
C TRP A 270 -7.67 7.93 13.93
N ALA A 271 -7.81 8.94 13.09
CA ALA A 271 -8.97 9.83 13.04
C ALA A 271 -9.34 10.15 11.59
N LEU A 272 -10.63 10.36 11.34
CA LEU A 272 -11.13 10.76 10.03
C LEU A 272 -10.54 12.11 9.61
N VAL A 273 -10.09 12.18 8.38
CA VAL A 273 -9.61 13.42 7.75
C VAL A 273 -10.81 14.22 7.26
N THR A 274 -10.97 15.43 7.77
CA THR A 274 -12.03 16.37 7.34
C THR A 274 -11.66 17.04 6.00
N ASP A 275 -12.60 17.78 5.40
CA ASP A 275 -12.31 18.57 4.20
C ASP A 275 -11.38 19.74 4.52
N GLU A 276 -11.49 20.32 5.71
CA GLU A 276 -10.59 21.36 6.18
C GLU A 276 -9.16 20.84 6.35
N ASP A 277 -8.98 19.66 6.94
CA ASP A 277 -7.69 18.99 7.03
C ASP A 277 -7.07 18.71 5.65
N ALA A 278 -7.89 18.34 4.69
CA ALA A 278 -7.43 18.06 3.32
C ALA A 278 -6.94 19.33 2.60
N VAL A 279 -7.53 20.49 2.91
CA VAL A 279 -7.13 21.77 2.35
C VAL A 279 -5.93 22.35 3.09
N THR A 280 -5.99 22.37 4.43
CA THR A 280 -4.92 22.94 5.28
C THR A 280 -3.74 21.98 5.44
N GLY A 281 -3.94 20.71 5.13
CA GLY A 281 -2.95 19.67 5.36
C GLY A 281 -2.74 19.35 6.84
N MET A 282 -3.72 19.59 7.72
CA MET A 282 -3.65 19.23 9.15
C MET A 282 -4.80 18.30 9.53
N PRO A 283 -4.56 17.19 10.25
CA PRO A 283 -5.60 16.62 11.08
C PRO A 283 -5.99 17.65 12.16
N ALA A 284 -7.30 17.79 12.36
CA ALA A 284 -7.85 18.74 13.31
C ALA A 284 -7.17 18.66 14.68
N THR A 285 -6.96 19.81 15.23
CA THR A 285 -6.25 20.12 16.45
C THR A 285 -6.68 19.23 17.61
N ILE A 286 -5.71 18.60 18.23
CA ILE A 286 -5.83 18.14 19.61
C ILE A 286 -6.05 19.40 20.46
N GLY A 287 -7.20 19.44 21.12
CA GLY A 287 -7.46 20.48 22.10
C GLY A 287 -6.27 20.62 23.04
N GLN A 288 -5.81 21.85 23.22
CA GLN A 288 -4.86 22.17 24.24
C GLN A 288 -5.43 21.67 25.56
N VAL A 289 -4.78 20.65 26.10
CA VAL A 289 -4.94 20.34 27.52
C VAL A 289 -4.10 21.38 28.24
N ALA A 290 -4.78 22.28 28.92
CA ALA A 290 -4.22 23.26 29.82
C ALA A 290 -3.46 22.61 30.96
#